data_54956509c5bfbe08d25300ffea03292a
#
_entry.id   54956509c5bfbe08d25300ffea03292a
#
_cell.length_a   1.000
_cell.length_b   1.000
_cell.length_c   1.000
_cell.angle_alpha   90.00
_cell.angle_beta   90.00
_cell.angle_gamma   90.00
#
_symmetry.space_group_name_H-M   'P 1'
#
loop_
_entity.id
_entity.type
_entity.pdbx_description
1 polymer ?
#
loop_
_entity_poly.entity_id
_entity_poly.type
_entity_poly.pdbx_seq_one_letter_code
_entity_poly.pdbx_strand_id
1 'polypeptide(L)'
;MEKIEHTTISTNGINMHIASIGTGPVILFLHGFPDLWYSWRHQLLSVSSLGYRCIAPDLRGYGDTEVPKNPREYTVFHIVGDLVGLIDSLGIDKVFLVGHDWGAMVAWHFCLFRPDRIKALEPGEVEEDFAQMDTARIIRRFLTSRNPKPPCVPKEVGFRGLPDNPNLPSWLSEKDINYYADKFNQTGFTGGLNYYRCLDLNWELMAAWTGLQIKVPVKFIVGDLDITYHMPGVQDYINKGGLKNMSPSCKK
;
A
#
# COMPACT_ATOMS: atom_id res chain seq x y z
N MET A 1 7.56 -19.93 -3.74
CA MET A 1 7.60 -18.74 -4.59
C MET A 1 7.74 -19.05 -6.08
N GLU A 2 8.26 -20.18 -6.47
CA GLU A 2 8.40 -20.62 -7.87
C GLU A 2 7.09 -20.68 -8.69
N LYS A 3 5.93 -20.61 -8.05
CA LYS A 3 4.61 -20.64 -8.70
C LYS A 3 4.00 -19.25 -8.97
N ILE A 4 4.61 -18.17 -8.48
CA ILE A 4 4.14 -16.81 -8.70
C ILE A 4 4.67 -16.35 -10.05
N GLU A 5 3.77 -15.97 -10.92
CA GLU A 5 4.08 -15.47 -12.26
C GLU A 5 4.31 -13.95 -12.20
N HIS A 6 5.28 -13.48 -12.98
CA HIS A 6 5.64 -12.07 -13.07
C HIS A 6 5.43 -11.58 -14.50
N THR A 7 4.71 -10.48 -14.63
CA THR A 7 4.40 -9.88 -15.94
C THR A 7 4.44 -8.36 -15.84
N THR A 8 4.78 -7.71 -16.95
CA THR A 8 4.68 -6.26 -17.09
C THR A 8 3.49 -5.90 -17.96
N ILE A 9 2.64 -5.01 -17.48
CA ILE A 9 1.43 -4.55 -18.16
C ILE A 9 1.58 -3.05 -18.45
N SER A 10 1.35 -2.63 -19.70
CA SER A 10 1.25 -1.21 -20.03
C SER A 10 -0.13 -0.69 -19.64
N THR A 11 -0.17 0.30 -18.77
CA THR A 11 -1.41 0.87 -18.23
C THR A 11 -1.23 2.35 -17.92
N ASN A 12 -2.20 3.17 -18.28
CA ASN A 12 -2.27 4.60 -17.93
C ASN A 12 -0.93 5.37 -18.09
N GLY A 13 -0.19 5.05 -19.16
CA GLY A 13 1.07 5.71 -19.51
C GLY A 13 2.31 5.25 -18.75
N ILE A 14 2.22 4.14 -18.01
CA ILE A 14 3.37 3.49 -17.36
C ILE A 14 3.41 2.00 -17.68
N ASN A 15 4.58 1.40 -17.48
CA ASN A 15 4.79 -0.04 -17.48
C ASN A 15 4.74 -0.53 -16.02
N MET A 16 3.70 -1.28 -15.68
CA MET A 16 3.44 -1.77 -14.32
C MET A 16 3.79 -3.24 -14.20
N HIS A 17 4.67 -3.56 -13.26
CA HIS A 17 4.96 -4.94 -12.87
C HIS A 17 3.83 -5.50 -12.00
N ILE A 18 3.46 -6.74 -12.25
CA ILE A 18 2.53 -7.50 -11.42
C ILE A 18 3.08 -8.89 -11.07
N ALA A 19 2.83 -9.33 -9.86
CA ALA A 19 2.96 -10.69 -9.42
C ALA A 19 1.57 -11.34 -9.36
N SER A 20 1.37 -12.50 -9.96
CA SER A 20 0.07 -13.16 -9.99
C SER A 20 0.15 -14.66 -9.79
N ILE A 21 -0.90 -15.25 -9.22
CA ILE A 21 -1.01 -16.70 -9.00
C ILE A 21 -2.48 -17.11 -8.85
N GLY A 22 -2.80 -18.33 -9.31
CA GLY A 22 -4.11 -18.94 -9.13
C GLY A 22 -5.11 -18.57 -10.21
N THR A 23 -6.32 -19.08 -10.08
CA THR A 23 -7.45 -18.89 -10.99
C THR A 23 -8.74 -18.67 -10.20
N GLY A 24 -9.79 -18.10 -10.83
CA GLY A 24 -11.08 -17.85 -10.18
C GLY A 24 -11.33 -16.38 -9.91
N PRO A 25 -12.18 -16.04 -8.92
CA PRO A 25 -12.46 -14.64 -8.58
C PRO A 25 -11.19 -13.88 -8.20
N VAL A 26 -11.07 -12.65 -8.69
CA VAL A 26 -9.82 -11.88 -8.56
C VAL A 26 -9.77 -11.12 -7.24
N ILE A 27 -8.64 -11.23 -6.54
CA ILE A 27 -8.25 -10.37 -5.41
C ILE A 27 -7.03 -9.57 -5.83
N LEU A 28 -7.13 -8.24 -5.74
CA LEU A 28 -6.05 -7.30 -6.02
C LEU A 28 -5.48 -6.80 -4.69
N PHE A 29 -4.18 -7.02 -4.48
CA PHE A 29 -3.45 -6.68 -3.26
C PHE A 29 -2.57 -5.44 -3.50
N LEU A 30 -2.82 -4.36 -2.76
CA LEU A 30 -2.10 -3.08 -2.88
C LEU A 30 -1.20 -2.88 -1.67
N HIS A 31 0.10 -2.78 -1.92
CA HIS A 31 1.11 -2.53 -0.89
C HIS A 31 1.20 -1.05 -0.52
N GLY A 32 1.91 -0.73 0.55
CA GLY A 32 2.19 0.62 1.02
C GLY A 32 3.64 1.05 0.88
N PHE A 33 4.08 1.92 1.78
CA PHE A 33 5.44 2.43 1.87
C PHE A 33 6.11 2.02 3.19
N PRO A 34 7.36 1.65 3.20
CA PRO A 34 8.24 1.33 2.07
C PRO A 34 8.14 -0.16 1.71
N ASP A 35 7.12 -0.50 0.94
CA ASP A 35 6.74 -1.87 0.66
C ASP A 35 6.72 -2.17 -0.85
N LEU A 36 6.44 -3.41 -1.25
CA LEU A 36 6.39 -3.91 -2.62
C LEU A 36 5.31 -4.99 -2.72
N TRP A 37 4.99 -5.47 -3.94
CA TRP A 37 4.19 -6.68 -4.13
C TRP A 37 4.63 -7.82 -3.20
N TYR A 38 5.91 -7.88 -2.87
CA TYR A 38 6.57 -8.94 -2.13
C TYR A 38 6.09 -9.10 -0.69
N SER A 39 5.55 -8.06 -0.07
CA SER A 39 4.90 -8.15 1.25
C SER A 39 3.72 -9.09 1.24
N TRP A 40 3.03 -9.21 0.11
CA TRP A 40 1.87 -10.07 -0.08
C TRP A 40 2.20 -11.53 -0.44
N ARG A 41 3.48 -11.90 -0.59
CA ARG A 41 3.93 -13.23 -1.07
C ARG A 41 3.30 -14.42 -0.34
N HIS A 42 3.09 -14.29 0.96
CA HIS A 42 2.46 -15.36 1.76
C HIS A 42 0.95 -15.41 1.57
N GLN A 43 0.29 -14.24 1.51
CA GLN A 43 -1.14 -14.12 1.24
C GLN A 43 -1.48 -14.60 -0.17
N LEU A 44 -0.66 -14.26 -1.17
CA LEU A 44 -0.82 -14.74 -2.55
C LEU A 44 -0.86 -16.28 -2.59
N LEU A 45 0.10 -16.95 -1.94
CA LEU A 45 0.16 -18.41 -1.88
C LEU A 45 -1.02 -19.03 -1.11
N SER A 46 -1.36 -18.46 0.05
CA SER A 46 -2.42 -19.00 0.90
C SER A 46 -3.80 -18.80 0.27
N VAL A 47 -4.08 -17.62 -0.24
CA VAL A 47 -5.41 -17.26 -0.77
C VAL A 47 -5.65 -17.89 -2.14
N SER A 48 -4.61 -18.05 -2.97
CA SER A 48 -4.75 -18.76 -4.24
C SER A 48 -5.10 -20.23 -4.05
N SER A 49 -4.63 -20.85 -2.97
CA SER A 49 -4.99 -22.23 -2.64
C SER A 49 -6.47 -22.41 -2.28
N LEU A 50 -7.18 -21.32 -1.99
CA LEU A 50 -8.62 -21.30 -1.72
C LEU A 50 -9.47 -21.07 -3.00
N GLY A 51 -8.85 -21.07 -4.18
CA GLY A 51 -9.54 -20.93 -5.47
C GLY A 51 -9.74 -19.49 -5.92
N TYR A 52 -8.87 -18.57 -5.49
CA TYR A 52 -8.85 -17.20 -5.97
C TYR A 52 -7.67 -16.95 -6.93
N ARG A 53 -7.86 -16.05 -7.88
CA ARG A 53 -6.76 -15.44 -8.63
C ARG A 53 -6.27 -14.23 -7.85
N CYS A 54 -5.04 -14.29 -7.37
CA CYS A 54 -4.39 -13.23 -6.60
C CYS A 54 -3.46 -12.43 -7.50
N ILE A 55 -3.56 -11.10 -7.47
CA ILE A 55 -2.72 -10.18 -8.24
C ILE A 55 -2.17 -9.12 -7.28
N ALA A 56 -0.86 -8.90 -7.28
CA ALA A 56 -0.20 -7.86 -6.52
C ALA A 56 0.72 -7.06 -7.45
N PRO A 57 0.37 -5.83 -7.82
CA PRO A 57 1.27 -4.94 -8.54
C PRO A 57 2.35 -4.38 -7.62
N ASP A 58 3.51 -4.04 -8.18
CA ASP A 58 4.28 -2.92 -7.65
C ASP A 58 3.57 -1.64 -8.08
N LEU A 59 3.16 -0.80 -7.13
CA LEU A 59 2.47 0.44 -7.43
C LEU A 59 3.38 1.43 -8.16
N ARG A 60 2.80 2.43 -8.83
CA ARG A 60 3.53 3.51 -9.53
C ARG A 60 4.67 4.05 -8.67
N GLY A 61 5.90 4.01 -9.18
CA GLY A 61 7.08 4.50 -8.49
C GLY A 61 7.75 3.52 -7.52
N TYR A 62 7.36 2.24 -7.57
CA TYR A 62 7.93 1.19 -6.72
C TYR A 62 8.44 -0.01 -7.53
N GLY A 63 9.41 -0.71 -6.98
CA GLY A 63 9.89 -2.01 -7.44
C GLY A 63 10.26 -2.03 -8.92
N ASP A 64 9.66 -2.95 -9.67
CA ASP A 64 9.88 -3.10 -11.11
C ASP A 64 8.86 -2.30 -11.96
N THR A 65 8.00 -1.50 -11.33
CA THR A 65 7.10 -0.56 -12.00
C THR A 65 7.81 0.76 -12.29
N GLU A 66 7.45 1.40 -13.38
CA GLU A 66 8.02 2.65 -13.85
C GLU A 66 7.89 3.78 -12.81
N VAL A 67 8.94 4.61 -12.71
CA VAL A 67 9.06 5.71 -11.74
C VAL A 67 8.97 7.05 -12.49
N PRO A 68 7.78 7.63 -12.66
CA PRO A 68 7.62 8.97 -13.26
C PRO A 68 8.39 10.03 -12.47
N LYS A 69 9.02 10.95 -13.19
CA LYS A 69 9.90 11.96 -12.56
C LYS A 69 9.13 13.14 -11.96
N ASN A 70 7.95 13.45 -12.51
CA ASN A 70 7.16 14.57 -12.06
C ASN A 70 6.29 14.15 -10.85
N PRO A 71 6.46 14.75 -9.66
CA PRO A 71 5.64 14.43 -8.50
C PRO A 71 4.12 14.53 -8.76
N ARG A 72 3.67 15.43 -9.62
CA ARG A 72 2.25 15.61 -9.94
C ARG A 72 1.61 14.42 -10.65
N GLU A 73 2.40 13.44 -11.12
CA GLU A 73 1.93 12.18 -11.71
C GLU A 73 1.63 11.10 -10.65
N TYR A 74 1.74 11.44 -9.35
CA TYR A 74 1.46 10.53 -8.24
C TYR A 74 0.15 10.87 -7.50
N THR A 75 -0.75 11.61 -8.14
CA THR A 75 -2.07 11.85 -7.56
C THR A 75 -2.85 10.54 -7.45
N VAL A 76 -3.79 10.50 -6.53
CA VAL A 76 -4.68 9.34 -6.34
C VAL A 76 -5.44 9.00 -7.63
N PHE A 77 -5.72 9.99 -8.50
CA PHE A 77 -6.37 9.76 -9.81
C PHE A 77 -5.46 9.00 -10.78
N HIS A 78 -4.16 9.30 -10.80
CA HIS A 78 -3.21 8.56 -11.60
C HIS A 78 -3.13 7.11 -11.14
N ILE A 79 -3.01 6.89 -9.83
CA ILE A 79 -2.83 5.55 -9.27
C ILE A 79 -4.10 4.71 -9.42
N VAL A 80 -5.27 5.29 -9.18
CA VAL A 80 -6.55 4.59 -9.46
C VAL A 80 -6.71 4.34 -10.95
N GLY A 81 -6.31 5.28 -11.81
CA GLY A 81 -6.27 5.09 -13.27
C GLY A 81 -5.40 3.92 -13.70
N ASP A 82 -4.22 3.77 -13.08
CA ASP A 82 -3.33 2.62 -13.32
C ASP A 82 -4.02 1.29 -13.01
N LEU A 83 -4.72 1.21 -11.87
CA LEU A 83 -5.41 0.00 -11.44
C LEU A 83 -6.64 -0.31 -12.31
N VAL A 84 -7.37 0.72 -12.76
CA VAL A 84 -8.47 0.54 -13.73
C VAL A 84 -7.93 -0.02 -15.04
N GLY A 85 -6.90 0.59 -15.60
CA GLY A 85 -6.27 0.11 -16.83
C GLY A 85 -5.66 -1.29 -16.68
N LEU A 86 -5.10 -1.61 -15.51
CA LEU A 86 -4.60 -2.96 -15.20
C LEU A 86 -5.73 -4.00 -15.28
N ILE A 87 -6.84 -3.80 -14.56
CA ILE A 87 -7.93 -4.78 -14.56
C ILE A 87 -8.64 -4.84 -15.91
N ASP A 88 -8.70 -3.73 -16.66
CA ASP A 88 -9.21 -3.70 -18.04
C ASP A 88 -8.34 -4.53 -18.98
N SER A 89 -7.01 -4.35 -18.94
CA SER A 89 -6.07 -5.09 -19.80
C SER A 89 -6.08 -6.60 -19.53
N LEU A 90 -6.48 -7.00 -18.33
CA LEU A 90 -6.62 -8.41 -17.93
C LEU A 90 -8.04 -8.97 -18.17
N GLY A 91 -8.96 -8.18 -18.72
CA GLY A 91 -10.35 -8.57 -18.97
C GLY A 91 -11.16 -8.81 -17.69
N ILE A 92 -10.81 -8.13 -16.59
CA ILE A 92 -11.43 -8.31 -15.28
C ILE A 92 -12.51 -7.24 -15.07
N ASP A 93 -13.75 -7.66 -14.87
CA ASP A 93 -14.87 -6.75 -14.60
C ASP A 93 -14.79 -6.17 -13.18
N LYS A 94 -14.70 -7.04 -12.16
CA LYS A 94 -14.70 -6.64 -10.75
C LYS A 94 -13.69 -7.42 -9.92
N VAL A 95 -13.09 -6.76 -8.93
CA VAL A 95 -12.12 -7.34 -8.01
C VAL A 95 -12.59 -7.23 -6.55
N PHE A 96 -12.14 -8.17 -5.72
CA PHE A 96 -11.95 -7.90 -4.30
C PHE A 96 -10.67 -7.10 -4.15
N LEU A 97 -10.65 -6.16 -3.22
CA LEU A 97 -9.53 -5.25 -3.04
C LEU A 97 -9.00 -5.37 -1.61
N VAL A 98 -7.71 -5.57 -1.49
CA VAL A 98 -7.01 -5.61 -0.20
C VAL A 98 -5.89 -4.56 -0.28
N GLY A 99 -5.83 -3.65 0.67
CA GLY A 99 -4.83 -2.61 0.71
C GLY A 99 -4.20 -2.47 2.08
N HIS A 100 -2.91 -2.19 2.10
CA HIS A 100 -2.14 -1.88 3.29
C HIS A 100 -1.49 -0.51 3.12
N ASP A 101 -1.49 0.34 4.17
CA ASP A 101 -0.83 1.65 4.19
C ASP A 101 -1.32 2.55 3.02
N TRP A 102 -0.42 3.12 2.21
CA TRP A 102 -0.79 3.86 1.00
C TRP A 102 -1.65 3.05 0.04
N GLY A 103 -1.44 1.74 -0.05
CA GLY A 103 -2.32 0.85 -0.82
C GLY A 103 -3.75 0.83 -0.28
N ALA A 104 -3.94 0.99 1.02
CA ALA A 104 -5.26 1.12 1.61
C ALA A 104 -5.90 2.47 1.27
N MET A 105 -5.15 3.57 1.32
CA MET A 105 -5.64 4.89 0.90
C MET A 105 -6.06 4.88 -0.58
N VAL A 106 -5.25 4.29 -1.46
CA VAL A 106 -5.59 4.09 -2.88
C VAL A 106 -6.85 3.25 -3.02
N ALA A 107 -6.97 2.17 -2.25
CA ALA A 107 -8.12 1.29 -2.28
C ALA A 107 -9.42 1.98 -1.84
N TRP A 108 -9.39 2.85 -0.81
CA TRP A 108 -10.53 3.70 -0.44
C TRP A 108 -10.98 4.59 -1.60
N HIS A 109 -10.05 5.25 -2.27
CA HIS A 109 -10.35 6.12 -3.40
C HIS A 109 -10.81 5.33 -4.62
N PHE A 110 -10.27 4.15 -4.86
CA PHE A 110 -10.75 3.27 -5.92
C PHE A 110 -12.21 2.87 -5.67
N CYS A 111 -12.58 2.50 -4.45
CA CYS A 111 -13.98 2.23 -4.08
C CYS A 111 -14.88 3.47 -4.22
N LEU A 112 -14.36 4.66 -3.98
CA LEU A 112 -15.10 5.91 -4.09
C LEU A 112 -15.32 6.33 -5.54
N PHE A 113 -14.28 6.25 -6.38
CA PHE A 113 -14.34 6.71 -7.78
C PHE A 113 -14.95 5.66 -8.71
N ARG A 114 -14.71 4.37 -8.45
CA ARG A 114 -15.13 3.25 -9.29
C ARG A 114 -15.75 2.12 -8.47
N PRO A 115 -16.84 2.39 -7.73
CA PRO A 115 -17.56 1.37 -6.97
C PRO A 115 -18.13 0.26 -7.86
N ASP A 116 -18.30 0.53 -9.14
CA ASP A 116 -18.68 -0.44 -10.18
C ASP A 116 -17.66 -1.57 -10.37
N ARG A 117 -16.38 -1.34 -10.05
CA ARG A 117 -15.26 -2.25 -10.27
C ARG A 117 -14.82 -3.02 -9.01
N ILE A 118 -15.41 -2.75 -7.86
CA ILE A 118 -14.98 -3.30 -6.57
C ILE A 118 -16.09 -4.15 -5.93
N LYS A 119 -15.68 -5.27 -5.31
CA LYS A 119 -16.56 -6.15 -4.51
C LYS A 119 -16.48 -5.86 -3.01
N ALA A 120 -15.30 -5.63 -2.48
CA ALA A 120 -15.02 -5.28 -1.08
C ALA A 120 -13.59 -4.74 -0.88
N LEU A 121 -13.33 -4.06 0.24
CA LEU A 121 -12.04 -3.42 0.59
C LEU A 121 -11.57 -3.70 2.01
N GLU A 122 -10.24 -3.77 2.22
CA GLU A 122 -9.59 -3.85 3.54
C GLU A 122 -8.28 -3.00 3.59
N PRO A 123 -8.07 -2.08 4.57
CA PRO A 123 -6.90 -1.18 4.67
C PRO A 123 -5.95 -1.34 5.87
N GLY A 124 -4.77 -0.65 5.82
CA GLY A 124 -3.74 -0.49 6.87
C GLY A 124 -2.75 0.67 6.58
N GLU A 125 -1.83 1.10 7.46
CA GLU A 125 -0.99 2.34 7.35
C GLU A 125 0.45 2.20 7.90
N VAL A 126 1.38 3.13 7.90
CA VAL A 126 2.11 4.33 7.41
C VAL A 126 3.60 4.28 7.87
N GLU A 127 4.51 5.09 7.67
CA GLU A 127 5.35 6.14 7.15
C GLU A 127 6.68 6.49 7.90
N GLU A 128 7.61 7.28 7.57
CA GLU A 128 8.34 8.18 6.73
C GLU A 128 9.81 8.51 7.20
N ASP A 129 10.73 8.98 6.27
CA ASP A 129 12.02 9.67 6.44
C ASP A 129 13.35 8.91 6.17
N PHE A 130 13.82 8.78 4.87
CA PHE A 130 14.79 7.74 4.51
C PHE A 130 16.03 8.10 3.68
N ALA A 131 16.25 9.32 3.28
CA ALA A 131 17.24 9.63 2.24
C ALA A 131 18.73 9.53 2.68
N GLN A 132 19.05 9.23 3.94
CA GLN A 132 20.43 9.30 4.46
C GLN A 132 20.94 8.04 5.16
N MET A 133 20.29 6.90 4.99
CA MET A 133 20.63 5.65 5.67
C MET A 133 20.88 4.51 4.68
N ASP A 134 21.63 3.50 5.12
CA ASP A 134 21.68 2.22 4.42
C ASP A 134 20.29 1.64 4.23
N THR A 135 19.96 1.28 3.00
CA THR A 135 18.61 0.88 2.61
C THR A 135 18.15 -0.37 3.36
N ALA A 136 19.03 -1.38 3.54
CA ALA A 136 18.68 -2.57 4.31
C ALA A 136 18.39 -2.24 5.79
N ARG A 137 19.11 -1.28 6.36
CA ARG A 137 18.90 -0.78 7.71
C ARG A 137 17.57 -0.04 7.85
N ILE A 138 17.19 0.76 6.84
CA ILE A 138 15.89 1.42 6.78
C ILE A 138 14.78 0.37 6.78
N ILE A 139 14.79 -0.52 5.80
CA ILE A 139 13.79 -1.58 5.62
C ILE A 139 13.67 -2.42 6.91
N ARG A 140 14.80 -2.83 7.49
CA ARG A 140 14.81 -3.58 8.74
C ARG A 140 14.08 -2.82 9.85
N ARG A 141 14.36 -1.54 10.05
CA ARG A 141 13.72 -0.71 11.09
C ARG A 141 12.21 -0.65 10.94
N PHE A 142 11.73 -0.41 9.71
CA PHE A 142 10.29 -0.36 9.46
C PHE A 142 9.61 -1.69 9.72
N LEU A 143 10.10 -2.74 9.09
CA LEU A 143 9.48 -4.05 9.17
C LEU A 143 9.60 -4.71 10.56
N THR A 144 10.51 -4.23 11.43
CA THR A 144 10.69 -4.81 12.77
C THR A 144 10.26 -3.90 13.92
N SER A 145 9.80 -2.68 13.65
CA SER A 145 9.31 -1.78 14.70
C SER A 145 8.12 -2.40 15.46
N ARG A 146 8.18 -2.30 16.78
CA ARG A 146 7.11 -2.75 17.70
C ARG A 146 6.71 -1.63 18.67
N ASN A 147 7.22 -0.42 18.46
CA ASN A 147 6.86 0.72 19.28
C ASN A 147 5.63 1.40 18.69
N PRO A 148 4.48 1.40 19.40
CA PRO A 148 3.26 2.04 18.90
C PRO A 148 3.31 3.57 18.99
N LYS A 149 4.35 4.15 19.59
CA LYS A 149 4.50 5.60 19.67
C LYS A 149 5.17 6.10 18.40
N PRO A 150 4.68 7.19 17.78
CA PRO A 150 5.37 7.86 16.70
C PRO A 150 6.82 8.17 17.09
N PRO A 151 7.81 7.90 16.26
CA PRO A 151 9.21 8.18 16.59
C PRO A 151 9.41 9.69 16.70
N CYS A 152 9.65 10.18 17.91
CA CYS A 152 10.10 11.55 18.14
C CYS A 152 11.61 11.60 18.03
N VAL A 153 12.12 12.02 16.88
CA VAL A 153 13.56 12.12 16.63
C VAL A 153 13.93 13.59 16.49
N PRO A 154 14.99 14.06 17.16
CA PRO A 154 15.49 15.41 16.94
C PRO A 154 15.79 15.62 15.46
N LYS A 155 15.40 16.77 14.90
CA LYS A 155 15.52 17.06 13.47
C LYS A 155 16.97 17.00 12.97
N GLU A 156 17.92 17.30 13.85
CA GLU A 156 19.36 17.29 13.58
C GLU A 156 19.93 15.87 13.43
N VAL A 157 19.27 14.89 14.03
CA VAL A 157 19.72 13.49 14.02
C VAL A 157 18.95 12.67 13.00
N GLY A 158 17.67 13.00 12.80
CA GLY A 158 16.79 12.28 11.90
C GLY A 158 16.68 10.78 12.27
N PHE A 159 16.21 9.96 11.37
CA PHE A 159 16.08 8.52 11.56
C PHE A 159 17.40 7.78 11.88
N ARG A 160 18.55 8.40 11.60
CA ARG A 160 19.86 7.85 11.97
C ARG A 160 20.01 7.61 13.48
N GLY A 161 19.32 8.39 14.31
CA GLY A 161 19.32 8.27 15.78
C GLY A 161 18.45 7.17 16.35
N LEU A 162 17.61 6.52 15.55
CA LEU A 162 16.79 5.42 16.03
C LEU A 162 17.65 4.17 16.27
N PRO A 163 17.38 3.41 17.34
CA PRO A 163 18.11 2.18 17.63
C PRO A 163 17.86 1.13 16.55
N ASP A 164 18.90 0.34 16.27
CA ASP A 164 18.77 -0.83 15.40
C ASP A 164 18.13 -1.99 16.18
N ASN A 165 17.30 -2.76 15.48
CA ASN A 165 16.82 -4.04 15.98
C ASN A 165 17.60 -5.16 15.26
N PRO A 166 18.55 -5.83 15.94
CA PRO A 166 19.35 -6.89 15.32
C PRO A 166 18.53 -8.17 15.10
N ASN A 167 17.42 -8.35 15.83
CA ASN A 167 16.63 -9.57 15.77
C ASN A 167 15.49 -9.44 14.75
N LEU A 168 15.45 -10.35 13.80
CA LEU A 168 14.33 -10.46 12.88
C LEU A 168 13.20 -11.32 13.49
N PRO A 169 11.93 -10.94 13.30
CA PRO A 169 10.82 -11.82 13.63
C PRO A 169 10.81 -13.05 12.73
N SER A 170 10.16 -14.13 13.16
CA SER A 170 10.16 -15.43 12.46
C SER A 170 9.59 -15.39 11.03
N TRP A 171 8.79 -14.39 10.70
CA TRP A 171 8.18 -14.20 9.39
C TRP A 171 9.06 -13.39 8.41
N LEU A 172 10.21 -12.85 8.86
CA LEU A 172 11.10 -11.99 8.10
C LEU A 172 12.54 -12.53 8.17
N SER A 173 13.17 -12.75 7.05
CA SER A 173 14.55 -13.22 6.93
C SER A 173 15.49 -12.15 6.38
N GLU A 174 16.81 -12.35 6.53
CA GLU A 174 17.82 -11.49 5.88
C GLU A 174 17.67 -11.49 4.35
N LYS A 175 17.22 -12.60 3.77
CA LYS A 175 16.95 -12.67 2.34
C LYS A 175 15.79 -11.74 1.94
N ASP A 176 14.77 -11.61 2.79
CA ASP A 176 13.66 -10.68 2.55
C ASP A 176 14.15 -9.23 2.64
N ILE A 177 14.93 -8.88 3.68
CA ILE A 177 15.52 -7.54 3.83
C ILE A 177 16.37 -7.17 2.60
N ASN A 178 17.22 -8.08 2.15
CA ASN A 178 18.06 -7.83 0.97
C ASN A 178 17.23 -7.66 -0.30
N TYR A 179 16.15 -8.44 -0.48
CA TYR A 179 15.23 -8.27 -1.62
C TYR A 179 14.65 -6.86 -1.68
N TYR A 180 14.12 -6.36 -0.55
CA TYR A 180 13.63 -4.97 -0.47
C TYR A 180 14.74 -3.95 -0.73
N ALA A 181 15.91 -4.14 -0.08
CA ALA A 181 17.04 -3.22 -0.23
C ALA A 181 17.52 -3.14 -1.68
N ASP A 182 17.61 -4.25 -2.38
CA ASP A 182 18.00 -4.29 -3.80
C ASP A 182 17.02 -3.52 -4.68
N LYS A 183 15.71 -3.66 -4.46
CA LYS A 183 14.69 -2.92 -5.21
C LYS A 183 14.75 -1.41 -4.91
N PHE A 184 14.78 -1.03 -3.65
CA PHE A 184 14.87 0.40 -3.27
C PHE A 184 16.23 1.03 -3.61
N ASN A 185 17.32 0.25 -3.71
CA ASN A 185 18.60 0.75 -4.24
C ASN A 185 18.53 1.08 -5.74
N GLN A 186 17.70 0.35 -6.50
CA GLN A 186 17.49 0.62 -7.94
C GLN A 186 16.59 1.82 -8.17
N THR A 187 15.46 1.92 -7.46
CA THR A 187 14.41 2.93 -7.71
C THR A 187 14.49 4.14 -6.78
N GLY A 188 15.19 4.01 -5.65
CA GLY A 188 15.16 4.99 -4.55
C GLY A 188 13.79 5.02 -3.85
N PHE A 189 13.68 5.90 -2.86
CA PHE A 189 12.43 6.12 -2.13
C PHE A 189 11.58 7.26 -2.72
N THR A 190 12.07 7.95 -3.75
CA THR A 190 11.43 9.14 -4.33
C THR A 190 10.02 8.84 -4.84
N GLY A 191 9.82 7.70 -5.50
CA GLY A 191 8.51 7.27 -5.99
C GLY A 191 7.49 7.18 -4.85
N GLY A 192 7.81 6.42 -3.81
CA GLY A 192 6.97 6.31 -2.63
C GLY A 192 6.73 7.64 -1.90
N LEU A 193 7.77 8.45 -1.74
CA LEU A 193 7.64 9.79 -1.12
C LEU A 193 6.80 10.78 -1.95
N ASN A 194 6.65 10.58 -3.25
CA ASN A 194 5.80 11.41 -4.08
C ASN A 194 4.31 11.25 -3.78
N TYR A 195 3.88 10.14 -3.21
CA TYR A 195 2.51 9.98 -2.70
C TYR A 195 2.19 11.05 -1.64
N TYR A 196 3.14 11.34 -0.75
CA TYR A 196 3.02 12.38 0.28
C TYR A 196 3.08 13.78 -0.31
N ARG A 197 3.96 14.00 -1.30
CA ARG A 197 4.08 15.31 -1.99
C ARG A 197 2.82 15.70 -2.77
N CYS A 198 1.97 14.73 -3.08
CA CYS A 198 0.69 14.95 -3.75
C CYS A 198 -0.50 15.19 -2.80
N LEU A 199 -0.32 15.19 -1.47
CA LEU A 199 -1.43 15.33 -0.52
C LEU A 199 -2.25 16.61 -0.73
N ASP A 200 -1.61 17.77 -0.83
CA ASP A 200 -2.30 19.04 -1.07
C ASP A 200 -3.03 19.04 -2.42
N LEU A 201 -2.35 18.57 -3.46
CA LEU A 201 -2.96 18.44 -4.80
C LEU A 201 -4.13 17.44 -4.79
N ASN A 202 -4.02 16.32 -4.09
CA ASN A 202 -5.11 15.38 -3.93
C ASN A 202 -6.28 16.01 -3.20
N TRP A 203 -6.05 16.78 -2.14
CA TRP A 203 -7.09 17.49 -1.41
C TRP A 203 -7.87 18.46 -2.31
N GLU A 204 -7.18 19.25 -3.13
CA GLU A 204 -7.80 20.14 -4.12
C GLU A 204 -8.63 19.37 -5.15
N LEU A 205 -8.02 18.34 -5.77
CA LEU A 205 -8.66 17.57 -6.84
C LEU A 205 -9.87 16.77 -6.34
N MET A 206 -9.88 16.38 -5.07
CA MET A 206 -10.93 15.56 -4.46
C MET A 206 -12.11 16.37 -3.91
N ALA A 207 -12.11 17.68 -4.02
CA ALA A 207 -13.17 18.54 -3.47
C ALA A 207 -14.60 18.10 -3.89
N ALA A 208 -14.77 17.62 -5.13
CA ALA A 208 -16.06 17.14 -5.65
C ALA A 208 -16.55 15.84 -4.97
N TRP A 209 -15.70 15.10 -4.28
CA TRP A 209 -16.03 13.87 -3.56
C TRP A 209 -16.16 14.06 -2.05
N THR A 210 -16.02 15.29 -1.55
CA THR A 210 -16.16 15.59 -0.11
C THR A 210 -17.53 15.17 0.40
N GLY A 211 -17.54 14.37 1.47
CA GLY A 211 -18.76 13.85 2.09
C GLY A 211 -19.42 12.67 1.40
N LEU A 212 -18.89 12.18 0.28
CA LEU A 212 -19.38 10.96 -0.34
C LEU A 212 -18.99 9.73 0.50
N GLN A 213 -19.83 8.71 0.43
CA GLN A 213 -19.65 7.46 1.17
C GLN A 213 -19.31 6.30 0.24
N ILE A 214 -18.45 5.43 0.71
CA ILE A 214 -18.16 4.14 0.07
C ILE A 214 -19.35 3.21 0.26
N LYS A 215 -19.91 2.70 -0.84
CA LYS A 215 -21.13 1.88 -0.86
C LYS A 215 -20.87 0.38 -0.94
N VAL A 216 -19.62 -0.03 -1.16
CA VAL A 216 -19.24 -1.45 -1.16
C VAL A 216 -19.00 -1.94 0.28
N PRO A 217 -19.12 -3.24 0.56
CA PRO A 217 -18.76 -3.80 1.86
C PRO A 217 -17.29 -3.53 2.18
N VAL A 218 -17.01 -3.02 3.38
CA VAL A 218 -15.67 -2.74 3.89
C VAL A 218 -15.44 -3.49 5.19
N LYS A 219 -14.25 -4.05 5.35
CA LYS A 219 -13.73 -4.53 6.62
C LYS A 219 -12.45 -3.77 6.93
N PHE A 220 -12.38 -3.15 8.12
CA PHE A 220 -11.20 -2.46 8.62
C PHE A 220 -10.50 -3.33 9.64
N ILE A 221 -9.20 -3.53 9.47
CA ILE A 221 -8.33 -4.25 10.43
C ILE A 221 -7.15 -3.34 10.75
N VAL A 222 -6.83 -3.22 12.03
CA VAL A 222 -5.66 -2.46 12.50
C VAL A 222 -5.00 -3.24 13.63
N GLY A 223 -3.67 -3.25 13.65
CA GLY A 223 -2.89 -3.82 14.75
C GLY A 223 -2.97 -2.96 16.01
N ASP A 224 -2.90 -3.60 17.17
CA ASP A 224 -2.87 -2.91 18.47
C ASP A 224 -1.56 -2.16 18.75
N LEU A 225 -0.51 -2.46 17.98
CA LEU A 225 0.79 -1.78 18.00
C LEU A 225 1.03 -0.86 16.79
N ASP A 226 0.01 -0.64 15.95
CA ASP A 226 0.10 0.22 14.79
C ASP A 226 0.33 1.69 15.20
N ILE A 227 1.34 2.33 14.60
CA ILE A 227 1.73 3.71 14.93
C ILE A 227 0.59 4.68 14.66
N THR A 228 -0.09 4.54 13.52
CA THR A 228 -1.19 5.44 13.14
C THR A 228 -2.40 5.26 14.05
N TYR A 229 -2.67 4.02 14.49
CA TYR A 229 -3.72 3.76 15.46
C TYR A 229 -3.49 4.51 16.79
N HIS A 230 -2.23 4.78 17.14
CA HIS A 230 -1.82 5.51 18.34
C HIS A 230 -1.63 7.02 18.14
N MET A 231 -1.83 7.53 16.93
CA MET A 231 -1.82 8.99 16.71
C MET A 231 -2.99 9.67 17.44
N PRO A 232 -2.79 10.92 17.92
CA PRO A 232 -3.82 11.65 18.62
C PRO A 232 -5.14 11.74 17.85
N GLY A 233 -6.23 11.28 18.46
CA GLY A 233 -7.58 11.34 17.90
C GLY A 233 -7.98 10.16 17.01
N VAL A 234 -7.04 9.34 16.51
CA VAL A 234 -7.36 8.22 15.59
C VAL A 234 -8.21 7.16 16.27
N GLN A 235 -7.84 6.71 17.46
CA GLN A 235 -8.64 5.73 18.21
C GLN A 235 -10.05 6.26 18.51
N ASP A 236 -10.14 7.51 18.90
CA ASP A 236 -11.42 8.19 19.15
C ASP A 236 -12.27 8.23 17.89
N TYR A 237 -11.70 8.61 16.75
CA TYR A 237 -12.40 8.63 15.47
C TYR A 237 -12.94 7.24 15.11
N ILE A 238 -12.11 6.21 15.19
CA ILE A 238 -12.48 4.83 14.87
C ILE A 238 -13.56 4.31 15.84
N ASN A 239 -13.38 4.52 17.14
CA ASN A 239 -14.27 3.99 18.17
C ASN A 239 -15.61 4.75 18.27
N LYS A 240 -15.65 6.02 17.94
CA LYS A 240 -16.86 6.85 17.88
C LYS A 240 -17.64 6.72 16.56
N GLY A 241 -17.25 5.80 15.69
CA GLY A 241 -17.98 5.48 14.47
C GLY A 241 -17.58 6.30 13.24
N GLY A 242 -16.44 6.98 13.25
CA GLY A 242 -15.96 7.77 12.11
C GLY A 242 -15.84 6.98 10.82
N LEU A 243 -15.39 5.71 10.90
CA LEU A 243 -15.37 4.81 9.73
C LEU A 243 -16.75 4.55 9.13
N LYS A 244 -17.81 4.52 9.95
CA LYS A 244 -19.19 4.35 9.45
C LYS A 244 -19.70 5.60 8.73
N ASN A 245 -19.16 6.77 9.03
CA ASN A 245 -19.46 7.99 8.28
C ASN A 245 -18.89 7.93 6.85
N MET A 246 -17.74 7.27 6.69
CA MET A 246 -17.08 7.06 5.38
C MET A 246 -17.69 5.87 4.62
N SER A 247 -18.03 4.80 5.33
CA SER A 247 -18.67 3.59 4.76
C SER A 247 -19.67 3.00 5.76
N PRO A 248 -20.98 3.13 5.52
CA PRO A 248 -22.03 2.61 6.43
C PRO A 248 -21.95 1.10 6.66
N SER A 249 -21.40 0.35 5.70
CA SER A 249 -21.20 -1.10 5.78
C SER A 249 -19.89 -1.52 6.45
N CYS A 250 -19.05 -0.56 6.89
CA CYS A 250 -17.75 -0.86 7.48
C CYS A 250 -17.88 -1.71 8.75
N LYS A 251 -17.19 -2.86 8.77
CA LYS A 251 -17.01 -3.72 9.94
C LYS A 251 -15.59 -3.53 10.46
N LYS A 252 -15.48 -3.49 11.79
CA LYS A 252 -14.21 -3.45 12.51
C LYS A 252 -13.78 -4.87 12.88
#